data_c69ac77bde08d721f335b81a51c52688
#
_entry.id   c69ac77bde08d721f335b81a51c52688
#
_cell.length_a   1.000
_cell.length_b   1.000
_cell.length_c   1.000
_cell.angle_alpha   90.00
_cell.angle_beta   90.00
_cell.angle_gamma   90.00
#
_symmetry.space_group_name_H-M   'P 1'
#
loop_
_entity.id
_entity.type
_entity.pdbx_description
1 polymer ?
#
loop_
_entity_poly.entity_id
_entity_poly.type
_entity_poly.pdbx_seq_one_letter_code
_entity_poly.pdbx_strand_id
1 'polypeptide(L)'
;MASPLKRLLIGRPLKTSEAGDQKLGKLKALAVLSSDALSSIAYGTEQILLVLVTVSAAAMWYSLPIALCVLVLLFALNLSYKQIIYSYPHGGGAYIVSRENLGNNAGLIAGGSLLVDYMLTVAVSVSSGTDAIVSAVPSLYPFAVPIAVVLVVVVTIINLRGITESASLLAIPVYLFVFSIIVLIFTGLFKVLTGMDASHETAAVGTHVQGVTIFLLLRAFASGSASLTGIEAISNAIPLFKEPRPKNAAKTLTLMAGLLGFFFVGITVLAFVYGTVPELKVTVLSQIAENVFGRNFMFYFIQATTALILVLAANTGFSAFPLLAFNLAKDKFMPRMYLARGDRLGYSNGIITLAVGSILLIILFKGKTELLIPLYSVGVFIPFTLSQTGMIVKWWKQRPKGWKKSLSANLLGASISFTVLIVLFLTRIESVWPVFIFMPIMIYVFHRTRHHYRKVGPQLRIDETMDLPDFKGNAIIICVSDTTKVVEGALQYAKSIGDTVIAVHISIDKKQEKEFVERWNRVHPEVRIANLFSPYRSISDPLMKFIDTAKQKADQDNYSLTVLIPQFIPRKGWQNLLHNQTSLLIRTRLLMKRDVVVSTYPYHLKE
;
A
#
# COMPACT_ATOMS: atom_id res chain seq x y z
N MET A 1 -17.82 -19.24 -9.54
CA MET A 1 -18.35 -18.09 -10.35
C MET A 1 -18.27 -16.82 -9.49
N ALA A 2 -17.80 -15.69 -10.05
CA ALA A 2 -17.74 -14.44 -9.31
C ALA A 2 -19.18 -13.98 -8.98
N SER A 3 -19.43 -13.53 -7.73
CA SER A 3 -20.73 -13.03 -7.33
C SER A 3 -21.16 -11.85 -8.22
N PRO A 4 -22.48 -11.66 -8.48
CA PRO A 4 -22.97 -10.53 -9.28
C PRO A 4 -22.46 -9.19 -8.78
N LEU A 5 -22.36 -9.03 -7.46
CA LEU A 5 -21.83 -7.84 -6.80
C LEU A 5 -20.35 -7.60 -7.14
N LYS A 6 -19.52 -8.65 -7.16
CA LYS A 6 -18.11 -8.56 -7.56
C LYS A 6 -17.98 -8.11 -9.03
N ARG A 7 -18.84 -8.60 -9.93
CA ARG A 7 -18.86 -8.17 -11.35
C ARG A 7 -19.31 -6.72 -11.51
N LEU A 8 -20.26 -6.26 -10.70
CA LEU A 8 -20.72 -4.87 -10.71
C LEU A 8 -19.61 -3.91 -10.22
N LEU A 9 -18.93 -4.27 -9.12
CA LEU A 9 -17.92 -3.41 -8.49
C LEU A 9 -16.57 -3.45 -9.22
N ILE A 10 -16.10 -4.62 -9.66
CA ILE A 10 -14.73 -4.80 -10.20
C ILE A 10 -14.73 -4.96 -11.74
N GLY A 11 -15.85 -5.38 -12.33
CA GLY A 11 -15.97 -5.65 -13.76
C GLY A 11 -15.70 -7.12 -14.14
N ARG A 12 -15.69 -7.41 -15.44
CA ARG A 12 -15.39 -8.76 -15.99
C ARG A 12 -13.89 -9.07 -15.87
N PRO A 13 -13.50 -10.33 -15.63
CA PRO A 13 -12.10 -10.74 -15.69
C PRO A 13 -11.49 -10.48 -17.08
N LEU A 14 -10.21 -10.06 -17.10
CA LEU A 14 -9.44 -9.83 -18.32
C LEU A 14 -8.53 -11.02 -18.62
N LYS A 15 -8.34 -11.33 -19.91
CA LYS A 15 -7.38 -12.35 -20.34
C LYS A 15 -5.96 -11.80 -20.24
N THR A 16 -4.98 -12.66 -19.95
CA THR A 16 -3.57 -12.27 -19.86
C THR A 16 -3.03 -11.66 -21.17
N SER A 17 -3.57 -12.04 -22.31
CA SER A 17 -3.25 -11.47 -23.63
C SER A 17 -3.68 -10.00 -23.79
N GLU A 18 -4.68 -9.55 -23.01
CA GLU A 18 -5.18 -8.17 -23.05
C GLU A 18 -4.30 -7.19 -22.24
N ALA A 19 -3.26 -7.69 -21.54
CA ALA A 19 -2.35 -6.87 -20.73
C ALA A 19 -1.35 -6.02 -21.56
N GLY A 20 -1.22 -6.27 -22.85
CA GLY A 20 -0.14 -5.72 -23.68
C GLY A 20 -0.34 -4.29 -24.22
N ASP A 21 -1.58 -3.81 -24.34
CA ASP A 21 -1.90 -2.60 -25.11
C ASP A 21 -1.98 -1.30 -24.31
N GLN A 22 -1.51 -1.30 -23.06
CA GLN A 22 -1.81 -0.24 -22.10
C GLN A 22 -0.65 0.71 -21.80
N LYS A 23 0.08 1.14 -22.83
CA LYS A 23 1.19 2.08 -22.67
C LYS A 23 0.74 3.53 -22.77
N LEU A 24 1.27 4.37 -21.88
CA LEU A 24 0.92 5.78 -21.77
C LEU A 24 1.78 6.65 -22.69
N GLY A 25 1.16 7.55 -23.45
CA GLY A 25 1.85 8.66 -24.10
C GLY A 25 2.23 9.75 -23.07
N LYS A 26 3.13 10.67 -23.41
CA LYS A 26 3.68 11.70 -22.51
C LYS A 26 2.61 12.51 -21.76
N LEU A 27 1.58 13.02 -22.47
CA LEU A 27 0.52 13.82 -21.85
C LEU A 27 -0.34 12.99 -20.90
N LYS A 28 -0.78 11.80 -21.32
CA LYS A 28 -1.54 10.92 -20.42
C LYS A 28 -0.70 10.48 -19.22
N ALA A 29 0.60 10.21 -19.43
CA ALA A 29 1.52 9.87 -18.36
C ALA A 29 1.75 11.05 -17.40
N LEU A 30 1.86 12.29 -17.91
CA LEU A 30 1.93 13.48 -17.08
C LEU A 30 0.70 13.58 -16.16
N ALA A 31 -0.50 13.46 -16.72
CA ALA A 31 -1.72 13.58 -15.93
C ALA A 31 -1.85 12.49 -14.86
N VAL A 32 -1.53 11.22 -15.20
CA VAL A 32 -1.74 10.08 -14.29
C VAL A 32 -0.63 9.96 -13.24
N LEU A 33 0.64 10.21 -13.63
CA LEU A 33 1.80 9.97 -12.77
C LEU A 33 2.30 11.24 -12.06
N SER A 34 1.79 12.42 -12.44
CA SER A 34 2.19 13.70 -11.84
C SER A 34 1.06 14.36 -11.03
N SER A 35 -0.10 13.71 -10.93
CA SER A 35 -1.23 14.25 -10.15
C SER A 35 -0.84 14.49 -8.68
N ASP A 36 -0.06 13.60 -8.09
CA ASP A 36 0.44 13.72 -6.71
C ASP A 36 1.38 14.93 -6.57
N ALA A 37 2.41 15.03 -7.42
CA ALA A 37 3.33 16.16 -7.38
C ALA A 37 2.63 17.51 -7.64
N LEU A 38 1.70 17.58 -8.60
CA LEU A 38 0.98 18.82 -8.91
C LEU A 38 -0.05 19.20 -7.83
N SER A 39 -0.70 18.22 -7.20
CA SER A 39 -1.68 18.48 -6.14
C SER A 39 -1.03 18.97 -4.85
N SER A 40 0.24 18.62 -4.59
CA SER A 40 0.97 19.03 -3.38
C SER A 40 1.16 20.55 -3.28
N ILE A 41 0.97 21.29 -4.37
CA ILE A 41 0.95 22.74 -4.42
C ILE A 41 -0.17 23.31 -3.51
N ALA A 42 -1.28 22.61 -3.41
CA ALA A 42 -2.43 23.04 -2.63
C ALA A 42 -2.12 23.23 -1.13
N TYR A 43 -1.12 22.49 -0.62
CA TYR A 43 -0.70 22.58 0.79
C TYR A 43 0.76 23.02 0.99
N GLY A 44 1.60 22.99 -0.05
CA GLY A 44 3.05 23.24 0.08
C GLY A 44 3.39 24.62 0.63
N THR A 45 2.82 25.68 0.08
CA THR A 45 2.99 27.06 0.59
C THR A 45 2.42 27.22 1.99
N GLU A 46 1.25 26.64 2.26
CA GLU A 46 0.62 26.66 3.56
C GLU A 46 1.50 26.06 4.67
N GLN A 47 2.22 24.96 4.38
CA GLN A 47 3.14 24.35 5.32
C GLN A 47 4.33 25.26 5.69
N ILE A 48 4.80 26.13 4.78
CA ILE A 48 5.80 27.16 5.08
C ILE A 48 5.20 28.21 6.00
N LEU A 49 4.04 28.73 5.62
CA LEU A 49 3.39 29.82 6.34
C LEU A 49 2.95 29.41 7.74
N LEU A 50 2.49 28.17 7.95
CA LEU A 50 2.17 27.60 9.28
C LEU A 50 3.37 27.66 10.25
N VAL A 51 4.58 27.52 9.74
CA VAL A 51 5.78 27.64 10.57
C VAL A 51 6.13 29.11 10.82
N LEU A 52 6.10 29.96 9.80
CA LEU A 52 6.51 31.36 9.90
C LEU A 52 5.55 32.18 10.78
N VAL A 53 4.26 31.92 10.66
CA VAL A 53 3.21 32.63 11.44
C VAL A 53 3.33 32.43 12.95
N THR A 54 3.99 31.35 13.40
CA THR A 54 4.22 31.12 14.83
C THR A 54 5.06 32.21 15.50
N VAL A 55 5.80 33.01 14.72
CA VAL A 55 6.58 34.15 15.21
C VAL A 55 5.80 35.45 15.02
N SER A 56 5.44 35.78 13.80
CA SER A 56 4.61 36.94 13.46
C SER A 56 4.14 36.90 11.99
N ALA A 57 3.10 37.65 11.67
CA ALA A 57 2.68 37.84 10.29
C ALA A 57 3.79 38.52 9.43
N ALA A 58 4.61 39.39 10.04
CA ALA A 58 5.74 40.01 9.36
C ALA A 58 6.81 38.99 8.90
N ALA A 59 6.92 37.82 9.55
CA ALA A 59 7.86 36.78 9.14
C ALA A 59 7.46 36.08 7.81
N MET A 60 6.25 36.29 7.33
CA MET A 60 5.76 35.64 6.11
C MET A 60 6.55 35.99 4.84
N TRP A 61 7.25 37.15 4.80
CA TRP A 61 8.11 37.48 3.65
C TRP A 61 9.25 36.47 3.43
N TYR A 62 9.70 35.78 4.51
CA TYR A 62 10.70 34.71 4.40
C TYR A 62 10.21 33.51 3.57
N SER A 63 8.90 33.41 3.31
CA SER A 63 8.37 32.38 2.40
C SER A 63 8.95 32.48 1.00
N LEU A 64 9.29 33.67 0.51
CA LEU A 64 9.86 33.89 -0.82
C LEU A 64 11.27 33.29 -0.97
N PRO A 65 12.28 33.62 -0.12
CA PRO A 65 13.60 32.98 -0.19
C PRO A 65 13.53 31.48 0.13
N ILE A 66 12.62 31.04 1.01
CA ILE A 66 12.41 29.61 1.26
C ILE A 66 11.89 28.91 0.00
N ALA A 67 10.92 29.49 -0.72
CA ALA A 67 10.44 28.94 -1.98
C ALA A 67 11.56 28.81 -3.03
N LEU A 68 12.48 29.77 -3.08
CA LEU A 68 13.64 29.67 -3.96
C LEU A 68 14.56 28.48 -3.56
N CYS A 69 14.79 28.26 -2.27
CA CYS A 69 15.54 27.09 -1.79
C CYS A 69 14.83 25.77 -2.14
N VAL A 70 13.50 25.73 -2.05
CA VAL A 70 12.69 24.56 -2.48
C VAL A 70 12.84 24.31 -3.99
N LEU A 71 12.88 25.37 -4.81
CA LEU A 71 13.16 25.23 -6.25
C LEU A 71 14.56 24.67 -6.55
N VAL A 72 15.58 25.06 -5.78
CA VAL A 72 16.93 24.50 -5.93
C VAL A 72 16.92 22.99 -5.64
N LEU A 73 16.21 22.57 -4.58
CA LEU A 73 16.03 21.14 -4.28
C LEU A 73 15.27 20.43 -5.40
N LEU A 74 14.18 21.01 -5.90
CA LEU A 74 13.40 20.46 -7.02
C LEU A 74 14.28 20.25 -8.27
N PHE A 75 15.12 21.22 -8.60
CA PHE A 75 16.04 21.14 -9.72
C PHE A 75 17.07 20.01 -9.52
N ALA A 76 17.67 19.91 -8.33
CA ALA A 76 18.62 18.86 -7.99
C ALA A 76 17.97 17.46 -8.08
N LEU A 77 16.74 17.30 -7.56
CA LEU A 77 15.97 16.07 -7.66
C LEU A 77 15.66 15.71 -9.12
N ASN A 78 15.20 16.67 -9.93
CA ASN A 78 14.91 16.45 -11.35
C ASN A 78 16.15 15.96 -12.12
N LEU A 79 17.32 16.56 -11.87
CA LEU A 79 18.58 16.12 -12.49
C LEU A 79 18.97 14.70 -12.05
N SER A 80 18.86 14.40 -10.76
CA SER A 80 19.19 13.09 -10.21
C SER A 80 18.26 12.01 -10.75
N TYR A 81 16.94 12.23 -10.71
CA TYR A 81 15.97 11.25 -11.18
C TYR A 81 16.01 11.01 -12.70
N LYS A 82 16.39 12.00 -13.50
CA LYS A 82 16.71 11.77 -14.91
C LYS A 82 17.84 10.75 -15.09
N GLN A 83 18.88 10.84 -14.27
CA GLN A 83 20.00 9.88 -14.33
C GLN A 83 19.53 8.48 -13.91
N ILE A 84 18.65 8.37 -12.90
CA ILE A 84 18.04 7.10 -12.50
C ILE A 84 17.23 6.51 -13.65
N ILE A 85 16.38 7.30 -14.32
CA ILE A 85 15.55 6.86 -15.45
C ILE A 85 16.40 6.26 -16.59
N TYR A 86 17.53 6.90 -16.94
CA TYR A 86 18.41 6.37 -17.98
C TYR A 86 19.26 5.19 -17.52
N SER A 87 19.61 5.12 -16.23
CA SER A 87 20.44 4.05 -15.68
C SER A 87 19.64 2.77 -15.36
N TYR A 88 18.34 2.91 -15.13
CA TYR A 88 17.43 1.82 -14.71
C TYR A 88 16.15 1.81 -15.55
N PRO A 89 16.25 1.52 -16.87
CA PRO A 89 15.14 1.62 -17.83
C PRO A 89 13.98 0.65 -17.55
N HIS A 90 14.21 -0.34 -16.71
CA HIS A 90 13.17 -1.31 -16.28
C HIS A 90 12.35 -0.82 -15.07
N GLY A 91 12.61 0.40 -14.56
CA GLY A 91 11.95 0.94 -13.38
C GLY A 91 12.53 0.40 -12.08
N GLY A 92 11.82 0.66 -10.98
CA GLY A 92 12.19 0.16 -9.65
C GLY A 92 12.75 1.21 -8.70
N GLY A 93 12.94 2.45 -9.18
CA GLY A 93 13.18 3.64 -8.37
C GLY A 93 14.23 3.49 -7.27
N ALA A 94 14.00 4.18 -6.16
CA ALA A 94 14.93 4.24 -5.03
C ALA A 94 15.24 2.86 -4.41
N TYR A 95 14.30 1.92 -4.40
CA TYR A 95 14.52 0.56 -3.87
C TYR A 95 15.65 -0.17 -4.62
N ILE A 96 15.55 -0.24 -5.96
CA ILE A 96 16.54 -0.97 -6.77
C ILE A 96 17.88 -0.24 -6.76
N VAL A 97 17.89 1.08 -6.92
CA VAL A 97 19.11 1.89 -6.88
C VAL A 97 19.88 1.69 -5.58
N SER A 98 19.18 1.78 -4.45
CA SER A 98 19.79 1.60 -3.12
C SER A 98 20.28 0.18 -2.92
N ARG A 99 19.50 -0.83 -3.32
CA ARG A 99 19.86 -2.24 -3.17
C ARG A 99 21.09 -2.61 -3.98
N GLU A 100 21.18 -2.18 -5.23
CA GLU A 100 22.29 -2.54 -6.12
C GLU A 100 23.60 -1.82 -5.78
N ASN A 101 23.52 -0.58 -5.29
CA ASN A 101 24.72 0.23 -5.06
C ASN A 101 25.15 0.29 -3.60
N LEU A 102 24.21 0.22 -2.63
CA LEU A 102 24.46 0.33 -1.19
C LEU A 102 24.23 -0.99 -0.44
N GLY A 103 23.64 -1.99 -1.12
CA GLY A 103 23.37 -3.31 -0.55
C GLY A 103 21.94 -3.51 -0.06
N ASN A 104 21.65 -4.76 0.37
CA ASN A 104 20.28 -5.20 0.67
C ASN A 104 19.61 -4.36 1.77
N ASN A 105 20.33 -4.02 2.85
CA ASN A 105 19.72 -3.31 3.98
C ASN A 105 19.29 -1.89 3.59
N ALA A 106 20.14 -1.17 2.82
CA ALA A 106 19.79 0.15 2.30
C ALA A 106 18.58 0.07 1.35
N GLY A 107 18.54 -0.97 0.48
CA GLY A 107 17.35 -1.24 -0.34
C GLY A 107 16.09 -1.48 0.49
N LEU A 108 16.19 -2.26 1.57
CA LEU A 108 15.04 -2.54 2.44
C LEU A 108 14.56 -1.30 3.20
N ILE A 109 15.48 -0.44 3.65
CA ILE A 109 15.13 0.85 4.27
C ILE A 109 14.42 1.73 3.25
N ALA A 110 14.97 1.87 2.03
CA ALA A 110 14.33 2.65 0.97
C ALA A 110 12.96 2.07 0.56
N GLY A 111 12.88 0.75 0.37
CA GLY A 111 11.63 0.07 0.00
C GLY A 111 10.56 0.14 1.09
N GLY A 112 10.96 -0.06 2.34
CA GLY A 112 10.07 0.05 3.49
C GLY A 112 9.54 1.47 3.67
N SER A 113 10.44 2.46 3.58
CA SER A 113 10.06 3.87 3.64
C SER A 113 9.06 4.24 2.53
N LEU A 114 9.29 3.79 1.28
CA LEU A 114 8.36 4.01 0.17
C LEU A 114 7.00 3.33 0.37
N LEU A 115 6.94 2.13 0.99
CA LEU A 115 5.64 1.51 1.29
C LEU A 115 4.81 2.37 2.26
N VAL A 116 5.44 2.91 3.29
CA VAL A 116 4.79 3.83 4.25
C VAL A 116 4.44 5.14 3.56
N ASP A 117 5.35 5.66 2.76
CA ASP A 117 5.17 6.88 1.98
C ASP A 117 3.92 6.81 1.10
N TYR A 118 3.72 5.74 0.34
CA TYR A 118 2.52 5.59 -0.49
C TYR A 118 1.22 5.47 0.32
N MET A 119 1.25 4.89 1.53
CA MET A 119 0.09 4.90 2.43
C MET A 119 -0.21 6.32 2.92
N LEU A 120 0.83 7.07 3.26
CA LEU A 120 0.72 8.46 3.69
C LEU A 120 0.33 9.39 2.54
N THR A 121 0.84 9.15 1.31
CA THR A 121 0.40 9.85 0.09
C THR A 121 -1.12 9.79 -0.07
N VAL A 122 -1.70 8.59 0.03
CA VAL A 122 -3.15 8.43 -0.06
C VAL A 122 -3.85 9.14 1.09
N ALA A 123 -3.36 8.99 2.33
CA ALA A 123 -3.97 9.59 3.51
C ALA A 123 -3.91 11.13 3.45
N VAL A 124 -2.74 11.71 3.15
CA VAL A 124 -2.55 13.16 3.04
C VAL A 124 -3.36 13.74 1.89
N SER A 125 -3.26 13.15 0.71
CA SER A 125 -3.94 13.66 -0.49
C SER A 125 -5.46 13.64 -0.34
N VAL A 126 -6.03 12.56 0.19
CA VAL A 126 -7.49 12.48 0.40
C VAL A 126 -7.94 13.40 1.55
N SER A 127 -7.15 13.51 2.63
CA SER A 127 -7.46 14.47 3.71
C SER A 127 -7.41 15.91 3.21
N SER A 128 -6.35 16.30 2.48
CA SER A 128 -6.25 17.65 1.88
C SER A 128 -7.37 17.91 0.86
N GLY A 129 -7.77 16.89 0.08
CA GLY A 129 -8.93 16.98 -0.80
C GLY A 129 -10.23 17.21 -0.04
N THR A 130 -10.37 16.58 1.11
CA THR A 130 -11.49 16.80 2.03
C THR A 130 -11.44 18.20 2.63
N ASP A 131 -10.25 18.71 3.01
CA ASP A 131 -10.07 20.08 3.51
C ASP A 131 -10.49 21.12 2.46
N ALA A 132 -10.21 20.89 1.17
CA ALA A 132 -10.70 21.75 0.08
C ALA A 132 -12.23 21.72 -0.05
N ILE A 133 -12.86 20.54 0.09
CA ILE A 133 -14.35 20.42 0.10
C ILE A 133 -14.94 21.18 1.28
N VAL A 134 -14.38 20.99 2.47
CA VAL A 134 -14.85 21.64 3.70
C VAL A 134 -14.63 23.16 3.65
N SER A 135 -13.55 23.62 3.03
CA SER A 135 -13.30 25.06 2.80
C SER A 135 -14.38 25.71 1.92
N ALA A 136 -14.89 24.95 0.94
CA ALA A 136 -16.01 25.40 0.10
C ALA A 136 -17.36 25.34 0.82
N VAL A 137 -17.57 24.29 1.65
CA VAL A 137 -18.83 24.02 2.37
C VAL A 137 -18.54 23.73 3.85
N PRO A 138 -18.37 24.77 4.70
CA PRO A 138 -17.95 24.62 6.11
C PRO A 138 -18.85 23.75 6.99
N SER A 139 -20.13 23.56 6.62
CA SER A 139 -21.07 22.68 7.32
C SER A 139 -20.67 21.20 7.30
N LEU A 140 -19.79 20.78 6.37
CA LEU A 140 -19.29 19.42 6.25
C LEU A 140 -18.10 19.13 7.18
N TYR A 141 -17.56 20.10 7.89
CA TYR A 141 -16.41 19.93 8.78
C TYR A 141 -16.54 18.76 9.79
N PRO A 142 -17.70 18.54 10.48
CA PRO A 142 -17.85 17.41 11.39
C PRO A 142 -17.75 16.04 10.71
N PHE A 143 -17.94 15.98 9.39
CA PHE A 143 -17.92 14.76 8.58
C PHE A 143 -16.61 14.57 7.79
N ALA A 144 -15.58 15.36 8.04
CA ALA A 144 -14.32 15.31 7.28
C ALA A 144 -13.72 13.88 7.25
N VAL A 145 -13.59 13.20 8.42
CA VAL A 145 -13.03 11.84 8.48
C VAL A 145 -13.90 10.82 7.72
N PRO A 146 -15.22 10.72 7.94
CA PRO A 146 -16.09 9.87 7.12
C PRO A 146 -15.98 10.13 5.62
N ILE A 147 -15.95 11.40 5.19
CA ILE A 147 -15.82 11.78 3.77
C ILE A 147 -14.48 11.25 3.23
N ALA A 148 -13.37 11.47 3.94
CA ALA A 148 -12.06 10.98 3.53
C ALA A 148 -12.05 9.45 3.39
N VAL A 149 -12.61 8.70 4.34
CA VAL A 149 -12.70 7.23 4.27
C VAL A 149 -13.52 6.79 3.06
N VAL A 150 -14.67 7.40 2.80
CA VAL A 150 -15.51 7.09 1.62
C VAL A 150 -14.74 7.34 0.33
N LEU A 151 -14.01 8.45 0.24
CA LEU A 151 -13.19 8.77 -0.93
C LEU A 151 -12.09 7.74 -1.16
N VAL A 152 -11.38 7.26 -0.11
CA VAL A 152 -10.40 6.17 -0.24
C VAL A 152 -11.07 4.90 -0.75
N VAL A 153 -12.26 4.54 -0.25
CA VAL A 153 -12.99 3.35 -0.72
C VAL A 153 -13.37 3.49 -2.20
N VAL A 154 -13.85 4.66 -2.62
CA VAL A 154 -14.20 4.93 -4.04
C VAL A 154 -12.96 4.78 -4.93
N VAL A 155 -11.84 5.42 -4.56
CA VAL A 155 -10.58 5.33 -5.32
C VAL A 155 -10.07 3.88 -5.35
N THR A 156 -10.22 3.13 -4.27
CA THR A 156 -9.86 1.70 -4.21
C THR A 156 -10.67 0.88 -5.22
N ILE A 157 -11.99 1.07 -5.28
CA ILE A 157 -12.87 0.37 -6.23
C ILE A 157 -12.48 0.70 -7.67
N ILE A 158 -12.19 1.98 -7.96
CA ILE A 158 -11.74 2.42 -9.29
C ILE A 158 -10.43 1.72 -9.67
N ASN A 159 -9.47 1.65 -8.74
CA ASN A 159 -8.18 1.00 -9.00
C ASN A 159 -8.28 -0.53 -9.15
N LEU A 160 -9.19 -1.19 -8.43
CA LEU A 160 -9.48 -2.61 -8.61
C LEU A 160 -10.10 -2.93 -9.98
N ARG A 161 -10.77 -1.96 -10.63
CA ARG A 161 -11.26 -2.08 -12.00
C ARG A 161 -10.16 -2.03 -13.07
N GLY A 162 -9.01 -1.47 -12.75
CA GLY A 162 -7.85 -1.36 -13.64
C GLY A 162 -7.54 0.06 -14.09
N ILE A 163 -6.24 0.37 -14.11
CA ILE A 163 -5.69 1.73 -14.29
C ILE A 163 -5.94 2.33 -15.69
N THR A 164 -6.13 1.51 -16.70
CA THR A 164 -6.02 1.93 -18.11
C THR A 164 -7.29 2.46 -18.74
N GLU A 165 -8.44 1.97 -18.32
CA GLU A 165 -9.72 2.58 -18.70
C GLU A 165 -9.83 3.97 -18.04
N SER A 166 -9.19 4.13 -16.87
CA SER A 166 -9.20 5.37 -16.10
C SER A 166 -8.24 6.44 -16.60
N ALA A 167 -7.12 6.11 -17.26
CA ALA A 167 -6.07 7.07 -17.59
C ALA A 167 -6.52 8.27 -18.42
N SER A 168 -7.47 8.09 -19.34
CA SER A 168 -8.02 9.19 -20.15
C SER A 168 -9.00 10.04 -19.35
N LEU A 169 -9.81 9.40 -18.49
CA LEU A 169 -10.77 10.07 -17.61
C LEU A 169 -10.05 10.87 -16.52
N LEU A 170 -8.97 10.31 -15.95
CA LEU A 170 -8.14 10.93 -14.92
C LEU A 170 -7.37 12.16 -15.45
N ALA A 171 -7.08 12.22 -16.75
CA ALA A 171 -6.35 13.34 -17.35
C ALA A 171 -7.17 14.65 -17.34
N ILE A 172 -8.48 14.59 -17.51
CA ILE A 172 -9.33 15.78 -17.59
C ILE A 172 -9.26 16.63 -16.31
N PRO A 173 -9.49 16.08 -15.09
CA PRO A 173 -9.37 16.84 -13.85
C PRO A 173 -8.00 17.48 -13.63
N VAL A 174 -6.93 16.76 -13.97
CA VAL A 174 -5.56 17.28 -13.81
C VAL A 174 -5.34 18.52 -14.68
N TYR A 175 -5.75 18.47 -15.94
CA TYR A 175 -5.61 19.63 -16.84
C TYR A 175 -6.55 20.78 -16.48
N LEU A 176 -7.74 20.50 -15.95
CA LEU A 176 -8.62 21.54 -15.42
C LEU A 176 -7.99 22.22 -14.21
N PHE A 177 -7.37 21.47 -13.31
CA PHE A 177 -6.62 22.05 -12.18
C PHE A 177 -5.43 22.89 -12.67
N VAL A 178 -4.62 22.37 -13.58
CA VAL A 178 -3.49 23.12 -14.18
C VAL A 178 -3.99 24.43 -14.76
N PHE A 179 -5.08 24.40 -15.52
CA PHE A 179 -5.71 25.60 -16.09
C PHE A 179 -6.18 26.58 -14.99
N SER A 180 -6.89 26.07 -13.97
CA SER A 180 -7.43 26.92 -12.89
C SER A 180 -6.31 27.64 -12.11
N ILE A 181 -5.19 26.95 -11.82
CA ILE A 181 -4.06 27.56 -11.12
C ILE A 181 -3.33 28.57 -12.01
N ILE A 182 -3.18 28.30 -13.31
CA ILE A 182 -2.63 29.28 -14.25
C ILE A 182 -3.47 30.54 -14.25
N VAL A 183 -4.78 30.41 -14.38
CA VAL A 183 -5.72 31.57 -14.37
C VAL A 183 -5.62 32.30 -13.04
N LEU A 184 -5.58 31.59 -11.89
CA LEU A 184 -5.42 32.21 -10.57
C LEU A 184 -4.16 33.04 -10.48
N ILE A 185 -2.99 32.49 -10.88
CA ILE A 185 -1.71 33.16 -10.79
C ILE A 185 -1.68 34.41 -11.69
N PHE A 186 -2.07 34.25 -12.96
CA PHE A 186 -2.03 35.38 -13.89
C PHE A 186 -3.04 36.48 -13.51
N THR A 187 -4.27 36.13 -13.12
CA THR A 187 -5.26 37.13 -12.70
C THR A 187 -4.86 37.82 -11.41
N GLY A 188 -4.36 37.06 -10.42
CA GLY A 188 -3.91 37.64 -9.16
C GLY A 188 -2.74 38.59 -9.35
N LEU A 189 -1.73 38.21 -10.10
CA LEU A 189 -0.59 39.09 -10.43
C LEU A 189 -1.01 40.31 -11.25
N PHE A 190 -1.90 40.14 -12.23
CA PHE A 190 -2.43 41.26 -13.04
C PHE A 190 -3.14 42.29 -12.18
N LYS A 191 -4.02 41.86 -11.26
CA LYS A 191 -4.74 42.79 -10.36
C LYS A 191 -3.79 43.56 -9.46
N VAL A 192 -2.77 42.91 -8.92
CA VAL A 192 -1.72 43.55 -8.11
C VAL A 192 -0.93 44.57 -8.94
N LEU A 193 -0.49 44.21 -10.15
CA LEU A 193 0.27 45.11 -11.02
C LEU A 193 -0.53 46.33 -11.51
N THR A 194 -1.83 46.16 -11.65
CA THR A 194 -2.75 47.26 -12.07
C THR A 194 -3.31 48.10 -10.91
N GLY A 195 -2.94 47.75 -9.67
CA GLY A 195 -3.40 48.46 -8.48
C GLY A 195 -4.90 48.27 -8.17
N MET A 196 -5.57 47.28 -8.77
CA MET A 196 -6.99 47.03 -8.53
C MET A 196 -7.24 46.43 -7.13
N ASP A 197 -6.28 45.74 -6.53
CA ASP A 197 -6.36 45.14 -5.19
C ASP A 197 -5.29 45.72 -4.24
N ALA A 198 -5.15 47.07 -4.19
CA ALA A 198 -4.08 47.75 -3.43
C ALA A 198 -4.28 47.82 -1.89
N SER A 199 -5.20 47.05 -1.31
CA SER A 199 -5.67 47.23 0.06
C SER A 199 -5.01 46.35 1.14
N HIS A 200 -4.00 45.59 0.81
CA HIS A 200 -3.32 44.75 1.84
C HIS A 200 -1.96 45.36 2.16
N GLU A 201 -1.74 45.74 3.43
CA GLU A 201 -0.42 46.10 3.95
C GLU A 201 0.48 44.86 3.84
N THR A 202 1.22 44.76 2.74
CA THR A 202 2.24 43.72 2.58
C THR A 202 3.35 43.99 3.59
N ALA A 203 3.70 43.01 4.38
CA ALA A 203 4.87 43.08 5.28
C ALA A 203 6.09 43.52 4.46
N ALA A 204 6.84 44.54 4.95
CA ALA A 204 7.94 45.10 4.21
C ALA A 204 9.00 44.01 3.93
N VAL A 205 9.28 43.77 2.66
CA VAL A 205 10.27 42.78 2.19
C VAL A 205 11.65 43.18 2.70
N GLY A 206 12.39 42.22 3.29
CA GLY A 206 13.77 42.44 3.73
C GLY A 206 13.91 42.99 5.16
N THR A 207 12.83 43.21 5.91
CA THR A 207 12.92 43.62 7.31
C THR A 207 13.35 42.46 8.20
N HIS A 208 14.31 42.74 9.11
CA HIS A 208 14.70 41.76 10.12
C HIS A 208 13.59 41.64 11.17
N VAL A 209 12.96 40.45 11.27
CA VAL A 209 11.91 40.17 12.25
C VAL A 209 12.53 39.50 13.47
N GLN A 210 12.37 40.12 14.65
CA GLN A 210 12.84 39.54 15.91
C GLN A 210 12.15 38.18 16.15
N GLY A 211 12.94 37.18 16.60
CA GLY A 211 12.46 35.81 16.85
C GLY A 211 12.60 34.87 15.66
N VAL A 212 12.91 35.34 14.45
CA VAL A 212 13.21 34.48 13.32
C VAL A 212 14.65 33.99 13.41
N THR A 213 14.80 32.70 13.73
CA THR A 213 16.09 32.00 13.81
C THR A 213 16.36 31.21 12.55
N ILE A 214 17.64 30.90 12.28
CA ILE A 214 18.03 29.99 11.18
C ILE A 214 17.31 28.63 11.33
N PHE A 215 17.16 28.16 12.56
CA PHE A 215 16.45 26.91 12.86
C PHE A 215 14.97 26.95 12.44
N LEU A 216 14.29 28.07 12.68
CA LEU A 216 12.91 28.29 12.21
C LEU A 216 12.82 28.29 10.68
N LEU A 217 13.76 28.99 9.99
CA LEU A 217 13.80 29.00 8.53
C LEU A 217 14.07 27.61 7.95
N LEU A 218 14.99 26.85 8.53
CA LEU A 218 15.22 25.46 8.14
C LEU A 218 13.99 24.58 8.38
N ARG A 219 13.27 24.80 9.49
CA ARG A 219 12.01 24.11 9.77
C ARG A 219 10.93 24.45 8.74
N ALA A 220 10.78 25.72 8.37
CA ALA A 220 9.84 26.16 7.35
C ALA A 220 10.23 25.58 5.97
N PHE A 221 11.53 25.58 5.62
CA PHE A 221 12.06 24.94 4.41
C PHE A 221 11.75 23.43 4.38
N ALA A 222 12.03 22.71 5.47
CA ALA A 222 11.74 21.28 5.55
C ALA A 222 10.25 20.97 5.42
N SER A 223 9.39 21.80 6.04
CA SER A 223 7.92 21.67 5.91
C SER A 223 7.44 21.94 4.48
N GLY A 224 7.94 22.99 3.82
CA GLY A 224 7.60 23.30 2.43
C GLY A 224 8.13 22.29 1.42
N SER A 225 9.29 21.66 1.73
CA SER A 225 9.87 20.62 0.89
C SER A 225 8.99 19.35 0.78
N ALA A 226 8.00 19.17 1.69
CA ALA A 226 6.98 18.14 1.60
C ALA A 226 6.15 18.22 0.29
N SER A 227 6.11 19.37 -0.37
CA SER A 227 5.46 19.53 -1.68
C SER A 227 6.23 18.91 -2.86
N LEU A 228 7.46 18.43 -2.64
CA LEU A 228 8.29 17.82 -3.69
C LEU A 228 8.13 16.29 -3.80
N THR A 229 7.03 15.77 -3.30
CA THR A 229 6.68 14.34 -3.38
C THR A 229 6.19 13.95 -4.77
N GLY A 230 6.12 12.65 -5.06
CA GLY A 230 5.62 12.13 -6.35
C GLY A 230 6.61 12.21 -7.51
N ILE A 231 7.79 12.81 -7.33
CA ILE A 231 8.85 12.87 -8.36
C ILE A 231 9.37 11.47 -8.70
N GLU A 232 9.48 10.60 -7.70
CA GLU A 232 9.93 9.21 -7.84
C GLU A 232 8.93 8.33 -8.61
N ALA A 233 7.63 8.69 -8.60
CA ALA A 233 6.60 7.90 -9.25
C ALA A 233 6.86 7.70 -10.74
N ILE A 234 7.37 8.72 -11.43
CA ILE A 234 7.75 8.62 -12.86
C ILE A 234 8.90 7.63 -13.06
N SER A 235 9.89 7.59 -12.15
CA SER A 235 11.02 6.66 -12.25
C SER A 235 10.59 5.20 -11.97
N ASN A 236 9.59 4.99 -11.12
CA ASN A 236 9.02 3.67 -10.87
C ASN A 236 8.16 3.19 -12.05
N ALA A 237 7.47 4.10 -12.73
CA ALA A 237 6.51 3.83 -13.78
C ALA A 237 7.11 3.80 -15.20
N ILE A 238 8.43 3.79 -15.38
CA ILE A 238 9.08 3.72 -16.71
C ILE A 238 8.50 2.64 -17.62
N PRO A 239 8.21 1.41 -17.14
CA PRO A 239 7.64 0.35 -17.97
C PRO A 239 6.27 0.68 -18.59
N LEU A 240 5.54 1.63 -18.02
CA LEU A 240 4.21 2.05 -18.50
C LEU A 240 4.28 3.03 -19.68
N PHE A 241 5.44 3.62 -19.99
CA PHE A 241 5.59 4.56 -21.10
C PHE A 241 5.68 3.87 -22.46
N LYS A 242 5.18 4.56 -23.50
CA LYS A 242 5.46 4.21 -24.91
C LYS A 242 6.95 4.38 -25.22
N GLU A 243 7.45 3.58 -26.18
CA GLU A 243 8.83 3.70 -26.66
C GLU A 243 9.10 5.08 -27.31
N PRO A 244 10.28 5.63 -27.14
CA PRO A 244 11.38 5.19 -26.27
C PRO A 244 11.14 5.58 -24.79
N ARG A 245 10.93 4.57 -23.93
CA ARG A 245 10.46 4.73 -22.55
C ARG A 245 11.30 5.70 -21.71
N PRO A 246 12.66 5.54 -21.59
CA PRO A 246 13.45 6.44 -20.73
C PRO A 246 13.38 7.90 -21.19
N LYS A 247 13.41 8.12 -22.51
CA LYS A 247 13.33 9.48 -23.08
C LYS A 247 11.97 10.13 -22.81
N ASN A 248 10.89 9.37 -22.92
CA ASN A 248 9.55 9.87 -22.66
C ASN A 248 9.33 10.14 -21.18
N ALA A 249 9.79 9.24 -20.29
CA ALA A 249 9.75 9.43 -18.84
C ALA A 249 10.56 10.66 -18.40
N ALA A 250 11.80 10.84 -18.89
CA ALA A 250 12.63 11.97 -18.55
C ALA A 250 12.04 13.32 -19.02
N LYS A 251 11.38 13.36 -20.19
CA LYS A 251 10.67 14.55 -20.66
C LYS A 251 9.45 14.88 -19.80
N THR A 252 8.66 13.85 -19.43
CA THR A 252 7.51 14.01 -18.55
C THR A 252 7.94 14.51 -17.17
N LEU A 253 9.02 13.96 -16.60
CA LEU A 253 9.59 14.42 -15.34
C LEU A 253 9.98 15.89 -15.38
N THR A 254 10.64 16.32 -16.47
CA THR A 254 11.06 17.74 -16.61
C THR A 254 9.86 18.67 -16.72
N LEU A 255 8.85 18.29 -17.49
CA LEU A 255 7.63 19.09 -17.64
C LEU A 255 6.88 19.19 -16.31
N MET A 256 6.76 18.09 -15.58
CA MET A 256 6.17 18.06 -14.24
C MET A 256 6.93 18.99 -13.29
N ALA A 257 8.27 18.88 -13.22
CA ALA A 257 9.07 19.72 -12.34
C ALA A 257 8.97 21.21 -12.71
N GLY A 258 8.89 21.53 -14.01
CA GLY A 258 8.68 22.91 -14.48
C GLY A 258 7.32 23.48 -14.03
N LEU A 259 6.24 22.72 -14.21
CA LEU A 259 4.90 23.12 -13.77
C LEU A 259 4.83 23.25 -12.24
N LEU A 260 5.36 22.26 -11.51
CA LEU A 260 5.42 22.27 -10.04
C LEU A 260 6.14 23.53 -9.52
N GLY A 261 7.34 23.81 -10.06
CA GLY A 261 8.10 24.99 -9.65
C GLY A 261 7.39 26.30 -9.96
N PHE A 262 6.82 26.43 -11.16
CA PHE A 262 6.04 27.61 -11.55
C PHE A 262 4.84 27.86 -10.62
N PHE A 263 4.06 26.81 -10.34
CA PHE A 263 2.91 26.93 -9.47
C PHE A 263 3.31 27.23 -8.02
N PHE A 264 4.33 26.52 -7.52
CA PHE A 264 4.80 26.71 -6.15
C PHE A 264 5.23 28.16 -5.88
N VAL A 265 6.03 28.72 -6.77
CA VAL A 265 6.46 30.13 -6.67
C VAL A 265 5.27 31.07 -6.87
N GLY A 266 4.45 30.85 -7.88
CA GLY A 266 3.28 31.69 -8.17
C GLY A 266 2.32 31.79 -6.98
N ILE A 267 1.98 30.65 -6.37
CA ILE A 267 1.10 30.63 -5.20
C ILE A 267 1.77 31.25 -3.98
N THR A 268 3.10 31.01 -3.77
CA THR A 268 3.83 31.64 -2.64
C THR A 268 3.88 33.15 -2.79
N VAL A 269 4.09 33.65 -3.99
CA VAL A 269 4.05 35.12 -4.28
C VAL A 269 2.66 35.68 -4.02
N LEU A 270 1.62 35.02 -4.51
CA LEU A 270 0.23 35.46 -4.26
C LEU A 270 -0.12 35.43 -2.76
N ALA A 271 0.27 34.36 -2.06
CA ALA A 271 0.07 34.24 -0.62
C ALA A 271 0.71 35.40 0.15
N PHE A 272 1.92 35.78 -0.24
CA PHE A 272 2.62 36.93 0.34
C PHE A 272 1.95 38.25 0.01
N VAL A 273 1.63 38.49 -1.26
CA VAL A 273 1.08 39.78 -1.72
C VAL A 273 -0.34 40.02 -1.19
N TYR A 274 -1.16 38.97 -1.11
CA TYR A 274 -2.53 39.05 -0.55
C TYR A 274 -2.57 38.93 0.98
N GLY A 275 -1.41 38.77 1.65
CA GLY A 275 -1.30 38.68 3.11
C GLY A 275 -2.09 37.53 3.72
N THR A 276 -2.17 36.39 3.00
CA THR A 276 -2.96 35.24 3.47
C THR A 276 -2.31 34.55 4.64
N VAL A 277 -3.06 34.35 5.73
CA VAL A 277 -2.61 33.70 6.97
C VAL A 277 -3.28 32.33 7.07
N PRO A 278 -2.54 31.25 7.39
CA PRO A 278 -3.14 29.93 7.57
C PRO A 278 -4.22 29.92 8.67
N GLU A 279 -5.38 29.35 8.34
CA GLU A 279 -6.52 29.20 9.23
C GLU A 279 -6.97 27.75 9.35
N LEU A 280 -7.61 27.37 10.48
CA LEU A 280 -8.02 25.99 10.74
C LEU A 280 -9.08 25.42 9.78
N LYS A 281 -9.88 26.30 9.15
CA LYS A 281 -11.04 25.87 8.35
C LYS A 281 -10.97 26.27 6.89
N VAL A 282 -10.01 27.10 6.51
CA VAL A 282 -9.89 27.62 5.14
C VAL A 282 -8.43 27.52 4.70
N THR A 283 -8.18 26.77 3.63
CA THR A 283 -6.82 26.61 3.11
C THR A 283 -6.28 27.91 2.53
N VAL A 284 -4.95 28.08 2.55
CA VAL A 284 -4.29 29.27 1.96
C VAL A 284 -4.65 29.44 0.49
N LEU A 285 -4.74 28.35 -0.28
CA LEU A 285 -5.16 28.38 -1.68
C LEU A 285 -6.61 28.92 -1.83
N SER A 286 -7.51 28.52 -0.93
CA SER A 286 -8.89 29.02 -0.89
C SER A 286 -8.94 30.52 -0.61
N GLN A 287 -8.15 31.00 0.37
CA GLN A 287 -8.07 32.42 0.70
C GLN A 287 -7.57 33.24 -0.49
N ILE A 288 -6.51 32.78 -1.18
CA ILE A 288 -6.00 33.43 -2.39
C ILE A 288 -7.09 33.49 -3.47
N ALA A 289 -7.78 32.37 -3.72
CA ALA A 289 -8.84 32.30 -4.71
C ALA A 289 -10.02 33.23 -4.36
N GLU A 290 -10.40 33.34 -3.08
CA GLU A 290 -11.44 34.26 -2.59
C GLU A 290 -11.01 35.70 -2.72
N ASN A 291 -9.78 36.07 -2.38
CA ASN A 291 -9.24 37.43 -2.53
C ASN A 291 -9.17 37.84 -4.00
N VAL A 292 -8.76 36.93 -4.90
CA VAL A 292 -8.64 37.26 -6.33
C VAL A 292 -9.99 37.33 -7.04
N PHE A 293 -10.90 36.42 -6.77
CA PHE A 293 -12.14 36.29 -7.54
C PHE A 293 -13.40 36.65 -6.75
N GLY A 294 -13.34 36.73 -5.40
CA GLY A 294 -14.54 36.69 -4.57
C GLY A 294 -15.19 35.29 -4.60
N ARG A 295 -16.27 35.10 -3.84
CA ARG A 295 -17.04 33.84 -3.83
C ARG A 295 -17.98 33.72 -5.03
N ASN A 296 -17.38 33.58 -6.23
CA ASN A 296 -18.09 33.45 -7.49
C ASN A 296 -17.82 32.09 -8.15
N PHE A 297 -18.28 31.91 -9.39
CA PHE A 297 -18.07 30.67 -10.16
C PHE A 297 -16.62 30.22 -10.20
N MET A 298 -15.64 31.14 -10.38
CA MET A 298 -14.23 30.79 -10.49
C MET A 298 -13.65 30.27 -9.17
N PHE A 299 -14.08 30.84 -8.03
CA PHE A 299 -13.73 30.32 -6.71
C PHE A 299 -14.15 28.85 -6.56
N TYR A 300 -15.43 28.54 -6.79
CA TYR A 300 -15.93 27.16 -6.68
C TYR A 300 -15.30 26.22 -7.71
N PHE A 301 -15.00 26.73 -8.90
CA PHE A 301 -14.28 25.95 -9.91
C PHE A 301 -12.87 25.56 -9.45
N ILE A 302 -12.12 26.50 -8.85
CA ILE A 302 -10.79 26.23 -8.28
C ILE A 302 -10.91 25.21 -7.13
N GLN A 303 -11.87 25.39 -6.22
CA GLN A 303 -12.09 24.46 -5.11
C GLN A 303 -12.43 23.05 -5.61
N ALA A 304 -13.32 22.92 -6.57
CA ALA A 304 -13.73 21.64 -7.15
C ALA A 304 -12.55 20.94 -7.86
N THR A 305 -11.79 21.68 -8.67
CA THR A 305 -10.63 21.10 -9.38
C THR A 305 -9.51 20.74 -8.42
N THR A 306 -9.30 21.52 -7.34
CA THR A 306 -8.33 21.25 -6.28
C THR A 306 -8.71 19.99 -5.49
N ALA A 307 -9.95 19.89 -5.02
CA ALA A 307 -10.44 18.71 -4.33
C ALA A 307 -10.31 17.46 -5.21
N LEU A 308 -10.66 17.58 -6.49
CA LEU A 308 -10.63 16.49 -7.43
C LEU A 308 -9.19 16.02 -7.73
N ILE A 309 -8.24 16.92 -7.98
CA ILE A 309 -6.85 16.53 -8.22
C ILE A 309 -6.22 15.91 -6.97
N LEU A 310 -6.51 16.42 -5.77
CA LEU A 310 -6.03 15.87 -4.51
C LEU A 310 -6.53 14.44 -4.28
N VAL A 311 -7.82 14.18 -4.50
CA VAL A 311 -8.36 12.81 -4.43
C VAL A 311 -7.72 11.90 -5.49
N LEU A 312 -7.49 12.42 -6.71
CA LEU A 312 -6.85 11.67 -7.78
C LEU A 312 -5.36 11.45 -7.56
N ALA A 313 -4.69 12.30 -6.79
CA ALA A 313 -3.30 12.13 -6.39
C ALA A 313 -3.08 10.83 -5.61
N ALA A 314 -4.06 10.41 -4.82
CA ALA A 314 -4.06 9.10 -4.16
C ALA A 314 -3.81 7.94 -5.15
N ASN A 315 -4.23 8.09 -6.41
CA ASN A 315 -4.04 7.07 -7.45
C ASN A 315 -2.56 6.76 -7.73
N THR A 316 -1.66 7.71 -7.49
CA THR A 316 -0.21 7.49 -7.58
C THR A 316 0.23 6.39 -6.60
N GLY A 317 -0.22 6.46 -5.34
CA GLY A 317 0.02 5.43 -4.35
C GLY A 317 -0.57 4.07 -4.78
N PHE A 318 -1.80 4.05 -5.30
CA PHE A 318 -2.45 2.84 -5.80
C PHE A 318 -1.76 2.20 -7.01
N SER A 319 -0.99 2.97 -7.76
CA SER A 319 -0.18 2.46 -8.87
C SER A 319 1.19 1.99 -8.41
N ALA A 320 1.85 2.73 -7.52
CA ALA A 320 3.25 2.52 -7.15
C ALA A 320 3.42 1.47 -6.02
N PHE A 321 2.58 1.50 -4.98
CA PHE A 321 2.65 0.56 -3.86
C PHE A 321 2.56 -0.90 -4.30
N PRO A 322 1.58 -1.33 -5.13
CA PRO A 322 1.48 -2.71 -5.55
C PRO A 322 2.68 -3.19 -6.37
N LEU A 323 3.27 -2.32 -7.19
CA LEU A 323 4.48 -2.62 -7.96
C LEU A 323 5.71 -2.77 -7.06
N LEU A 324 5.86 -1.93 -6.06
CA LEU A 324 6.93 -2.04 -5.08
C LEU A 324 6.78 -3.30 -4.22
N ALA A 325 5.56 -3.58 -3.73
CA ALA A 325 5.25 -4.79 -2.98
C ALA A 325 5.52 -6.07 -3.82
N PHE A 326 5.18 -6.05 -5.12
CA PHE A 326 5.54 -7.11 -6.06
C PHE A 326 7.07 -7.30 -6.16
N ASN A 327 7.85 -6.23 -6.32
CA ASN A 327 9.30 -6.29 -6.41
C ASN A 327 9.93 -6.88 -5.13
N LEU A 328 9.47 -6.42 -3.96
CA LEU A 328 9.91 -6.97 -2.67
C LEU A 328 9.53 -8.45 -2.50
N ALA A 329 8.34 -8.85 -2.97
CA ALA A 329 7.90 -10.24 -2.93
C ALA A 329 8.70 -11.12 -3.93
N LYS A 330 9.03 -10.61 -5.12
CA LYS A 330 9.91 -11.26 -6.09
C LYS A 330 11.31 -11.52 -5.50
N ASP A 331 11.81 -10.58 -4.71
CA ASP A 331 13.08 -10.70 -4.00
C ASP A 331 12.97 -11.49 -2.67
N LYS A 332 11.78 -12.06 -2.39
CA LYS A 332 11.44 -12.88 -1.20
C LYS A 332 11.43 -12.12 0.13
N PHE A 333 11.30 -10.80 0.12
CA PHE A 333 11.20 -9.98 1.33
C PHE A 333 9.74 -9.79 1.78
N MET A 334 8.77 -9.93 0.89
CA MET A 334 7.34 -9.88 1.20
C MET A 334 6.62 -11.20 0.89
N PRO A 335 5.42 -11.44 1.47
CA PRO A 335 4.62 -12.64 1.20
C PRO A 335 4.31 -12.83 -0.30
N ARG A 336 4.27 -14.10 -0.74
CA ARG A 336 3.98 -14.46 -2.14
C ARG A 336 2.60 -13.99 -2.64
N MET A 337 1.67 -13.67 -1.75
CA MET A 337 0.36 -13.13 -2.12
C MET A 337 0.47 -11.85 -2.96
N TYR A 338 1.53 -11.06 -2.80
CA TYR A 338 1.77 -9.84 -3.59
C TYR A 338 2.29 -10.12 -5.01
N LEU A 339 2.67 -11.36 -5.34
CA LEU A 339 2.99 -11.77 -6.72
C LEU A 339 1.74 -12.06 -7.55
N ALA A 340 0.63 -12.37 -6.90
CA ALA A 340 -0.61 -12.76 -7.56
C ALA A 340 -1.30 -11.53 -8.17
N ARG A 341 -1.68 -11.66 -9.45
CA ARG A 341 -2.55 -10.70 -10.13
C ARG A 341 -4.01 -11.10 -9.93
N GLY A 342 -4.86 -10.13 -9.67
CA GLY A 342 -6.29 -10.33 -9.56
C GLY A 342 -6.99 -10.45 -10.93
N ASP A 343 -8.31 -10.56 -10.92
CA ASP A 343 -9.16 -10.78 -12.10
C ASP A 343 -9.00 -9.70 -13.19
N ARG A 344 -8.57 -8.50 -12.84
CA ARG A 344 -8.35 -7.36 -13.75
C ARG A 344 -6.86 -7.12 -14.03
N LEU A 345 -6.02 -8.14 -13.84
CA LEU A 345 -4.57 -8.12 -14.05
C LEU A 345 -3.78 -7.12 -13.17
N GLY A 346 -4.45 -6.44 -12.24
CA GLY A 346 -3.83 -5.61 -11.20
C GLY A 346 -3.36 -6.46 -10.01
N TYR A 347 -2.44 -5.95 -9.21
CA TYR A 347 -2.00 -6.58 -7.96
C TYR A 347 -2.98 -6.27 -6.82
N SER A 348 -4.15 -6.91 -6.84
CA SER A 348 -5.29 -6.59 -5.96
C SER A 348 -4.93 -6.61 -4.47
N ASN A 349 -4.07 -7.54 -4.01
CA ASN A 349 -3.64 -7.61 -2.61
C ASN A 349 -2.86 -6.36 -2.21
N GLY A 350 -2.01 -5.82 -3.09
CA GLY A 350 -1.30 -4.56 -2.87
C GLY A 350 -2.26 -3.38 -2.77
N ILE A 351 -3.25 -3.30 -3.66
CA ILE A 351 -4.28 -2.25 -3.67
C ILE A 351 -5.07 -2.27 -2.34
N ILE A 352 -5.52 -3.44 -1.90
CA ILE A 352 -6.31 -3.58 -0.66
C ILE A 352 -5.45 -3.24 0.57
N THR A 353 -4.20 -3.72 0.62
CA THR A 353 -3.28 -3.41 1.74
C THR A 353 -3.03 -1.91 1.86
N LEU A 354 -2.79 -1.23 0.74
CA LEU A 354 -2.64 0.22 0.70
C LEU A 354 -3.89 0.93 1.22
N ALA A 355 -5.07 0.56 0.73
CA ALA A 355 -6.34 1.16 1.14
C ALA A 355 -6.58 1.02 2.65
N VAL A 356 -6.42 -0.19 3.19
CA VAL A 356 -6.59 -0.46 4.63
C VAL A 356 -5.59 0.34 5.45
N GLY A 357 -4.31 0.36 5.06
CA GLY A 357 -3.27 1.14 5.74
C GLY A 357 -3.57 2.64 5.74
N SER A 358 -4.00 3.19 4.61
CA SER A 358 -4.34 4.61 4.48
C SER A 358 -5.58 4.99 5.28
N ILE A 359 -6.63 4.15 5.29
CA ILE A 359 -7.83 4.37 6.11
C ILE A 359 -7.46 4.36 7.59
N LEU A 360 -6.63 3.42 8.04
CA LEU A 360 -6.17 3.37 9.43
C LEU A 360 -5.40 4.64 9.80
N LEU A 361 -4.54 5.16 8.92
CA LEU A 361 -3.82 6.42 9.15
C LEU A 361 -4.78 7.61 9.23
N ILE A 362 -5.77 7.72 8.33
CA ILE A 362 -6.77 8.79 8.37
C ILE A 362 -7.55 8.77 9.69
N ILE A 363 -7.98 7.61 10.15
CA ILE A 363 -8.73 7.46 11.41
C ILE A 363 -7.83 7.80 12.61
N LEU A 364 -6.61 7.26 12.65
CA LEU A 364 -5.67 7.45 13.76
C LEU A 364 -5.29 8.92 13.94
N PHE A 365 -5.02 9.63 12.84
CA PHE A 365 -4.66 11.04 12.84
C PHE A 365 -5.86 11.98 12.66
N LYS A 366 -7.10 11.43 12.69
CA LYS A 366 -8.36 12.19 12.55
C LYS A 366 -8.41 13.05 11.29
N GLY A 367 -7.78 12.62 10.21
CA GLY A 367 -7.67 13.33 8.95
C GLY A 367 -6.88 14.65 9.01
N LYS A 368 -6.15 14.92 10.08
CA LYS A 368 -5.37 16.15 10.23
C LYS A 368 -4.10 16.10 9.39
N THR A 369 -4.08 16.85 8.30
CA THR A 369 -2.95 16.95 7.37
C THR A 369 -1.67 17.45 8.05
N GLU A 370 -1.77 18.37 9.01
CA GLU A 370 -0.65 18.88 9.79
C GLU A 370 0.15 17.80 10.54
N LEU A 371 -0.53 16.73 10.97
CA LEU A 371 0.10 15.61 11.67
C LEU A 371 0.65 14.54 10.71
N LEU A 372 0.00 14.38 9.55
CA LEU A 372 0.38 13.39 8.53
C LEU A 372 1.58 13.85 7.70
N ILE A 373 1.68 15.14 7.35
CA ILE A 373 2.70 15.69 6.46
C ILE A 373 4.13 15.52 7.00
N PRO A 374 4.47 15.69 8.29
CA PRO A 374 5.82 15.41 8.78
C PRO A 374 6.24 13.95 8.60
N LEU A 375 5.33 12.99 8.87
CA LEU A 375 5.58 11.56 8.63
C LEU A 375 5.79 11.27 7.15
N TYR A 376 4.95 11.86 6.31
CA TYR A 376 5.04 11.78 4.86
C TYR A 376 6.39 12.28 4.35
N SER A 377 6.84 13.45 4.83
CA SER A 377 8.13 14.02 4.45
C SER A 377 9.29 13.07 4.77
N VAL A 378 9.31 12.45 5.95
CA VAL A 378 10.33 11.46 6.31
C VAL A 378 10.26 10.25 5.39
N GLY A 379 9.05 9.77 5.09
CA GLY A 379 8.79 8.67 4.15
C GLY A 379 9.42 8.88 2.78
N VAL A 380 9.39 10.12 2.28
CA VAL A 380 9.93 10.52 0.96
C VAL A 380 11.43 10.81 1.00
N PHE A 381 11.91 11.56 2.02
CA PHE A 381 13.31 11.99 2.03
C PHE A 381 14.31 10.88 2.37
N ILE A 382 13.91 9.81 3.07
CA ILE A 382 14.76 8.62 3.26
C ILE A 382 15.10 7.97 1.91
N PRO A 383 14.15 7.58 1.05
CA PRO A 383 14.47 7.01 -0.25
C PRO A 383 15.14 8.00 -1.20
N PHE A 384 14.84 9.30 -1.12
CA PHE A 384 15.56 10.31 -1.91
C PHE A 384 17.05 10.34 -1.55
N THR A 385 17.36 10.42 -0.27
CA THR A 385 18.75 10.42 0.21
C THR A 385 19.48 9.14 -0.17
N LEU A 386 18.86 7.99 0.05
CA LEU A 386 19.45 6.68 -0.26
C LEU A 386 19.64 6.46 -1.75
N SER A 387 18.68 6.85 -2.60
CA SER A 387 18.81 6.68 -4.04
C SER A 387 19.90 7.58 -4.64
N GLN A 388 19.98 8.84 -4.18
CA GLN A 388 21.02 9.75 -4.62
C GLN A 388 22.41 9.31 -4.14
N THR A 389 22.52 8.83 -2.88
CA THR A 389 23.76 8.23 -2.36
C THR A 389 24.13 6.99 -3.16
N GLY A 390 23.17 6.14 -3.53
CA GLY A 390 23.38 5.00 -4.42
C GLY A 390 23.92 5.42 -5.79
N MET A 391 23.38 6.49 -6.37
CA MET A 391 23.87 7.04 -7.64
C MET A 391 25.29 7.63 -7.52
N ILE A 392 25.64 8.29 -6.39
CA ILE A 392 27.00 8.76 -6.11
C ILE A 392 27.98 7.57 -6.16
N VAL A 393 27.65 6.48 -5.43
CA VAL A 393 28.48 5.26 -5.41
C VAL A 393 28.59 4.64 -6.81
N LYS A 394 27.50 4.59 -7.57
CA LYS A 394 27.51 4.11 -8.96
C LYS A 394 28.47 4.91 -9.83
N TRP A 395 28.35 6.24 -9.85
CA TRP A 395 29.21 7.11 -10.67
C TRP A 395 30.67 7.07 -10.24
N TRP A 396 30.91 6.99 -8.95
CA TRP A 396 32.26 6.84 -8.41
C TRP A 396 32.95 5.54 -8.85
N LYS A 397 32.17 4.41 -8.87
CA LYS A 397 32.69 3.10 -9.28
C LYS A 397 32.88 3.00 -10.81
N GLN A 398 31.89 3.44 -11.59
CA GLN A 398 31.84 3.19 -13.03
C GLN A 398 32.63 4.26 -13.86
N ARG A 399 32.72 5.49 -13.39
CA ARG A 399 33.42 6.63 -13.98
C ARG A 399 33.21 6.82 -15.49
N PRO A 400 31.98 6.78 -16.05
CA PRO A 400 31.75 7.01 -17.47
C PRO A 400 32.08 8.47 -17.86
N LYS A 401 32.19 8.75 -19.16
CA LYS A 401 32.45 10.12 -19.65
C LYS A 401 31.45 11.11 -19.06
N GLY A 402 31.93 12.17 -18.41
CA GLY A 402 31.08 13.18 -17.75
C GLY A 402 30.59 12.82 -16.32
N TRP A 403 31.07 11.74 -15.71
CA TRP A 403 30.66 11.26 -14.39
C TRP A 403 30.76 12.30 -13.27
N LYS A 404 31.73 13.24 -13.32
CA LYS A 404 31.89 14.30 -12.30
C LYS A 404 30.65 15.20 -12.20
N LYS A 405 30.04 15.60 -13.35
CA LYS A 405 28.82 16.41 -13.39
C LYS A 405 27.62 15.64 -12.81
N SER A 406 27.53 14.35 -13.13
CA SER A 406 26.49 13.49 -12.60
C SER A 406 26.65 13.26 -11.10
N LEU A 407 27.87 13.06 -10.64
CA LEU A 407 28.21 12.91 -9.24
C LEU A 407 27.89 14.18 -8.44
N SER A 408 28.28 15.37 -8.92
CA SER A 408 28.03 16.64 -8.22
C SER A 408 26.54 16.94 -8.08
N ALA A 409 25.73 16.65 -9.11
CA ALA A 409 24.28 16.81 -9.04
C ALA A 409 23.65 15.89 -7.97
N ASN A 410 24.07 14.62 -7.92
CA ASN A 410 23.57 13.69 -6.89
C ASN A 410 24.10 14.03 -5.50
N LEU A 411 25.34 14.54 -5.38
CA LEU A 411 25.91 14.98 -4.10
C LEU A 411 25.11 16.16 -3.53
N LEU A 412 24.82 17.17 -4.38
CA LEU A 412 24.00 18.32 -3.98
C LEU A 412 22.63 17.86 -3.49
N GLY A 413 21.94 17.03 -4.26
CA GLY A 413 20.63 16.55 -3.89
C GLY A 413 20.65 15.67 -2.63
N ALA A 414 21.63 14.76 -2.50
CA ALA A 414 21.79 13.94 -1.29
C ALA A 414 22.06 14.79 -0.05
N SER A 415 22.91 15.81 -0.16
CA SER A 415 23.22 16.72 0.95
C SER A 415 21.99 17.50 1.40
N ILE A 416 21.21 18.07 0.45
CA ILE A 416 20.01 18.84 0.78
C ILE A 416 18.95 17.90 1.37
N SER A 417 18.68 16.75 0.75
CA SER A 417 17.67 15.81 1.26
C SER A 417 18.03 15.23 2.64
N PHE A 418 19.31 14.99 2.90
CA PHE A 418 19.81 14.58 4.21
C PHE A 418 19.65 15.69 5.25
N THR A 419 19.96 16.95 4.88
CA THR A 419 19.71 18.11 5.77
C THR A 419 18.25 18.24 6.13
N VAL A 420 17.33 18.08 5.15
CA VAL A 420 15.88 18.07 5.43
C VAL A 420 15.51 16.98 6.44
N LEU A 421 16.05 15.77 6.28
CA LEU A 421 15.82 14.68 7.24
C LEU A 421 16.28 15.04 8.65
N ILE A 422 17.50 15.59 8.80
CA ILE A 422 18.01 16.00 10.10
C ILE A 422 17.08 17.05 10.72
N VAL A 423 16.70 18.08 9.94
CA VAL A 423 15.82 19.14 10.42
C VAL A 423 14.46 18.57 10.85
N LEU A 424 13.85 17.67 10.08
CA LEU A 424 12.59 17.02 10.44
C LEU A 424 12.71 16.22 11.75
N PHE A 425 13.78 15.46 11.92
CA PHE A 425 14.00 14.69 13.16
C PHE A 425 14.23 15.59 14.37
N LEU A 426 14.94 16.72 14.22
CA LEU A 426 15.21 17.65 15.32
C LEU A 426 13.99 18.50 15.67
N THR A 427 13.15 18.87 14.68
CA THR A 427 12.06 19.85 14.88
C THR A 427 10.68 19.25 15.04
N ARG A 428 10.49 18.00 14.61
CA ARG A 428 9.18 17.31 14.55
C ARG A 428 9.23 15.91 15.18
N ILE A 429 10.16 15.70 16.12
CA ILE A 429 10.33 14.38 16.78
C ILE A 429 9.02 13.85 17.35
N GLU A 430 8.16 14.73 17.91
CA GLU A 430 6.85 14.39 18.45
C GLU A 430 5.89 13.77 17.41
N SER A 431 6.07 14.12 16.13
CA SER A 431 5.25 13.59 15.03
C SER A 431 5.94 12.41 14.32
N VAL A 432 7.28 12.40 14.23
CA VAL A 432 8.02 11.43 13.40
C VAL A 432 8.60 10.25 14.18
N TRP A 433 8.54 10.26 15.53
CA TRP A 433 9.05 9.16 16.38
C TRP A 433 8.50 7.76 15.98
N PRO A 434 7.25 7.60 15.45
CA PRO A 434 6.77 6.28 15.07
C PRO A 434 7.63 5.60 14.00
N VAL A 435 8.33 6.38 13.17
CA VAL A 435 9.23 5.86 12.14
C VAL A 435 10.36 5.04 12.75
N PHE A 436 10.91 5.49 13.92
CA PHE A 436 12.00 4.79 14.60
C PHE A 436 11.59 3.43 15.17
N ILE A 437 10.31 3.21 15.42
CA ILE A 437 9.78 1.90 15.85
C ILE A 437 9.35 1.08 14.64
N PHE A 438 8.59 1.69 13.74
CA PHE A 438 7.99 0.97 12.62
C PHE A 438 9.02 0.47 11.60
N MET A 439 10.04 1.28 11.29
CA MET A 439 11.07 0.89 10.30
C MET A 439 11.90 -0.32 10.75
N PRO A 440 12.46 -0.40 11.98
CA PRO A 440 13.15 -1.60 12.43
C PRO A 440 12.27 -2.85 12.44
N ILE A 441 11.00 -2.72 12.87
CA ILE A 441 10.04 -3.83 12.87
C ILE A 441 9.84 -4.33 11.44
N MET A 442 9.61 -3.42 10.49
CA MET A 442 9.39 -3.78 9.09
C MET A 442 10.62 -4.45 8.46
N ILE A 443 11.83 -3.93 8.73
CA ILE A 443 13.08 -4.53 8.27
C ILE A 443 13.24 -5.93 8.86
N TYR A 444 12.94 -6.12 10.15
CA TYR A 444 12.94 -7.42 10.80
C TYR A 444 11.97 -8.39 10.12
N VAL A 445 10.75 -7.96 9.83
CA VAL A 445 9.74 -8.77 9.13
C VAL A 445 10.23 -9.16 7.73
N PHE A 446 10.84 -8.23 6.97
CA PHE A 446 11.42 -8.53 5.67
C PHE A 446 12.52 -9.60 5.75
N HIS A 447 13.45 -9.48 6.69
CA HIS A 447 14.50 -10.47 6.88
C HIS A 447 13.94 -11.82 7.32
N ARG A 448 12.95 -11.82 8.23
CA ARG A 448 12.28 -13.02 8.70
C ARG A 448 11.56 -13.76 7.56
N THR A 449 10.86 -13.00 6.72
CA THR A 449 10.18 -13.52 5.53
C THR A 449 11.18 -14.15 4.55
N ARG A 450 12.27 -13.45 4.26
CA ARG A 450 13.32 -13.96 3.38
C ARG A 450 13.98 -15.22 3.93
N HIS A 451 14.27 -15.24 5.23
CA HIS A 451 14.85 -16.40 5.89
C HIS A 451 13.92 -17.61 5.78
N HIS A 452 12.62 -17.43 6.03
CA HIS A 452 11.61 -18.47 5.86
C HIS A 452 11.63 -19.04 4.43
N TYR A 453 11.53 -18.21 3.40
CA TYR A 453 11.53 -18.69 2.01
C TYR A 453 12.85 -19.34 1.56
N ARG A 454 13.98 -18.93 2.15
CA ARG A 454 15.27 -19.59 1.91
C ARG A 454 15.32 -20.99 2.50
N LYS A 455 14.68 -21.22 3.64
CA LYS A 455 14.59 -22.54 4.27
C LYS A 455 13.57 -23.45 3.60
N VAL A 456 12.43 -22.91 3.19
CA VAL A 456 11.34 -23.69 2.58
C VAL A 456 11.69 -24.13 1.15
N GLY A 457 12.38 -23.28 0.39
CA GLY A 457 12.68 -23.55 -1.01
C GLY A 457 13.43 -24.87 -1.24
N PRO A 458 14.55 -25.13 -0.56
CA PRO A 458 15.27 -26.40 -0.67
C PRO A 458 14.44 -27.62 -0.23
N GLN A 459 13.62 -27.47 0.83
CA GLN A 459 12.80 -28.57 1.34
C GLN A 459 11.67 -29.01 0.40
N LEU A 460 11.28 -28.14 -0.54
CA LEU A 460 10.23 -28.44 -1.53
C LEU A 460 10.80 -28.91 -2.89
N ARG A 461 12.13 -28.90 -3.06
CA ARG A 461 12.73 -29.40 -4.29
C ARG A 461 12.81 -30.93 -4.22
N ILE A 462 12.46 -31.54 -5.34
CA ILE A 462 12.70 -32.97 -5.53
C ILE A 462 14.22 -33.17 -5.57
N ASP A 463 14.73 -34.05 -4.71
CA ASP A 463 16.08 -34.56 -4.78
C ASP A 463 16.03 -35.86 -5.59
N GLU A 464 16.87 -35.99 -6.63
CA GLU A 464 16.93 -37.20 -7.46
C GLU A 464 17.36 -38.44 -6.64
N THR A 465 17.93 -38.21 -5.46
CA THR A 465 18.33 -39.25 -4.51
C THR A 465 17.29 -39.52 -3.43
N MET A 466 16.12 -38.89 -3.51
CA MET A 466 15.06 -39.00 -2.50
C MET A 466 14.44 -40.40 -2.56
N ASP A 467 14.69 -41.19 -1.54
CA ASP A 467 14.06 -42.49 -1.33
C ASP A 467 12.60 -42.24 -0.88
N LEU A 468 11.67 -42.53 -1.77
CA LEU A 468 10.23 -42.40 -1.45
C LEU A 468 9.79 -43.68 -0.73
N PRO A 469 9.04 -43.58 0.38
CA PRO A 469 8.54 -44.75 1.07
C PRO A 469 7.62 -45.58 0.16
N ASP A 470 7.96 -46.85 -0.04
CA ASP A 470 7.15 -47.81 -0.76
C ASP A 470 6.22 -48.50 0.24
N PHE A 471 4.99 -48.03 0.36
CA PHE A 471 4.01 -48.58 1.29
C PHE A 471 3.35 -49.83 0.72
N LYS A 472 3.19 -50.87 1.57
CA LYS A 472 2.48 -52.13 1.23
C LYS A 472 0.98 -51.91 1.01
N GLY A 473 0.41 -50.87 1.63
CA GLY A 473 -1.00 -50.55 1.54
C GLY A 473 -1.38 -49.27 2.30
N ASN A 474 -2.66 -49.04 2.41
CA ASN A 474 -3.24 -47.85 3.06
C ASN A 474 -4.20 -48.26 4.19
N ALA A 475 -3.87 -47.87 5.42
CA ALA A 475 -4.72 -48.03 6.59
C ALA A 475 -5.57 -46.75 6.76
N ILE A 476 -6.90 -46.91 6.82
CA ILE A 476 -7.82 -45.76 6.91
C ILE A 476 -8.50 -45.73 8.27
N ILE A 477 -8.41 -44.57 8.93
CA ILE A 477 -9.20 -44.22 10.11
C ILE A 477 -10.33 -43.32 9.69
N ILE A 478 -11.57 -43.74 9.89
CA ILE A 478 -12.74 -42.87 9.65
C ILE A 478 -13.30 -42.31 10.95
N CYS A 479 -13.42 -40.99 11.05
CA CYS A 479 -14.02 -40.34 12.22
C CYS A 479 -15.53 -40.41 12.14
N VAL A 480 -16.19 -41.08 13.11
CA VAL A 480 -17.63 -41.32 13.09
C VAL A 480 -18.30 -40.68 14.31
N SER A 481 -19.26 -39.82 14.07
CA SER A 481 -20.09 -39.23 15.15
C SER A 481 -21.41 -40.00 15.40
N ASP A 482 -22.02 -40.49 14.32
CA ASP A 482 -23.27 -41.28 14.34
C ASP A 482 -23.40 -42.06 13.02
N THR A 483 -24.32 -43.05 12.98
CA THR A 483 -24.65 -43.79 11.75
C THR A 483 -25.56 -42.96 10.86
N THR A 484 -24.95 -42.25 9.91
CA THR A 484 -25.64 -41.32 9.00
C THR A 484 -25.30 -41.62 7.54
N LYS A 485 -26.11 -41.14 6.60
CA LYS A 485 -25.83 -41.26 5.16
C LYS A 485 -24.45 -40.69 4.76
N VAL A 486 -23.97 -39.70 5.51
CA VAL A 486 -22.63 -39.10 5.30
C VAL A 486 -21.56 -40.11 5.62
N VAL A 487 -21.70 -40.84 6.74
CA VAL A 487 -20.77 -41.88 7.20
C VAL A 487 -20.82 -43.08 6.26
N GLU A 488 -22.01 -43.47 5.80
CA GLU A 488 -22.18 -44.57 4.84
C GLU A 488 -21.41 -44.34 3.56
N GLY A 489 -21.59 -43.18 2.95
CA GLY A 489 -20.84 -42.85 1.73
C GLY A 489 -19.31 -42.75 1.97
N ALA A 490 -18.91 -42.27 3.14
CA ALA A 490 -17.50 -42.20 3.51
C ALA A 490 -16.89 -43.59 3.77
N LEU A 491 -17.67 -44.53 4.34
CA LEU A 491 -17.26 -45.93 4.53
C LEU A 491 -17.07 -46.66 3.21
N GLN A 492 -18.00 -46.49 2.27
CA GLN A 492 -17.86 -47.07 0.93
C GLN A 492 -16.61 -46.56 0.23
N TYR A 493 -16.36 -45.26 0.33
CA TYR A 493 -15.13 -44.67 -0.21
C TYR A 493 -13.88 -45.22 0.52
N ALA A 494 -13.90 -45.30 1.86
CA ALA A 494 -12.79 -45.81 2.61
C ALA A 494 -12.43 -47.28 2.22
N LYS A 495 -13.45 -48.11 2.04
CA LYS A 495 -13.28 -49.52 1.60
C LYS A 495 -12.71 -49.64 0.18
N SER A 496 -12.97 -48.63 -0.68
CA SER A 496 -12.45 -48.64 -2.06
C SER A 496 -10.99 -48.27 -2.20
N ILE A 497 -10.41 -47.58 -1.20
CA ILE A 497 -9.05 -47.05 -1.26
C ILE A 497 -8.13 -47.56 -0.13
N GLY A 498 -8.66 -48.28 0.84
CA GLY A 498 -7.94 -48.75 2.02
C GLY A 498 -7.94 -50.29 2.12
N ASP A 499 -6.80 -50.84 2.46
CA ASP A 499 -6.66 -52.27 2.74
C ASP A 499 -7.19 -52.62 4.14
N THR A 500 -7.12 -51.65 5.05
CA THR A 500 -7.66 -51.77 6.42
C THR A 500 -8.45 -50.51 6.77
N VAL A 501 -9.69 -50.69 7.20
CA VAL A 501 -10.56 -49.58 7.60
C VAL A 501 -10.96 -49.75 9.07
N ILE A 502 -10.74 -48.71 9.88
CA ILE A 502 -11.12 -48.64 11.29
C ILE A 502 -11.97 -47.41 11.52
N ALA A 503 -13.18 -47.62 12.03
CA ALA A 503 -14.04 -46.51 12.48
C ALA A 503 -13.59 -46.07 13.87
N VAL A 504 -13.57 -44.76 14.12
CA VAL A 504 -13.26 -44.19 15.44
C VAL A 504 -14.41 -43.31 15.88
N HIS A 505 -14.99 -43.69 16.99
CA HIS A 505 -16.04 -42.94 17.68
C HIS A 505 -15.54 -42.38 19.01
N ILE A 506 -15.99 -41.17 19.37
CA ILE A 506 -15.61 -40.53 20.63
C ILE A 506 -16.85 -40.32 21.47
N SER A 507 -16.94 -41.03 22.60
CA SER A 507 -18.08 -41.00 23.53
C SER A 507 -17.77 -40.14 24.74
N ILE A 508 -18.76 -39.37 25.17
CA ILE A 508 -18.70 -38.54 26.38
C ILE A 508 -19.40 -39.23 27.55
N ASP A 509 -20.33 -40.14 27.23
CA ASP A 509 -21.17 -40.88 28.16
C ASP A 509 -21.11 -42.39 27.87
N LYS A 510 -20.83 -43.20 28.91
CA LYS A 510 -20.71 -44.64 28.79
C LYS A 510 -22.01 -45.37 28.37
N LYS A 511 -23.18 -44.77 28.64
CA LYS A 511 -24.44 -45.35 28.21
C LYS A 511 -24.63 -45.18 26.71
N GLN A 512 -24.44 -43.99 26.22
CA GLN A 512 -24.49 -43.68 24.79
C GLN A 512 -23.43 -44.47 24.00
N GLU A 513 -22.25 -44.70 24.60
CA GLU A 513 -21.19 -45.51 24.03
C GLU A 513 -21.70 -46.92 23.68
N LYS A 514 -22.28 -47.63 24.68
CA LYS A 514 -22.78 -49.01 24.47
C LYS A 514 -23.84 -49.08 23.39
N GLU A 515 -24.84 -48.15 23.47
CA GLU A 515 -25.92 -48.07 22.49
C GLU A 515 -25.41 -47.82 21.08
N PHE A 516 -24.39 -46.98 20.93
CA PHE A 516 -23.77 -46.68 19.63
C PHE A 516 -23.00 -47.88 19.09
N VAL A 517 -22.15 -48.53 19.90
CA VAL A 517 -21.34 -49.68 19.48
C VAL A 517 -22.24 -50.87 19.08
N GLU A 518 -23.31 -51.13 19.83
CA GLU A 518 -24.32 -52.16 19.48
C GLU A 518 -25.02 -51.83 18.15
N ARG A 519 -25.39 -50.59 17.94
CA ARG A 519 -25.98 -50.13 16.67
C ARG A 519 -24.99 -50.29 15.52
N TRP A 520 -23.75 -49.86 15.72
CA TRP A 520 -22.71 -49.97 14.73
C TRP A 520 -22.44 -51.41 14.30
N ASN A 521 -22.24 -52.31 15.25
CA ASN A 521 -21.99 -53.71 14.97
C ASN A 521 -23.16 -54.43 14.27
N ARG A 522 -24.40 -53.92 14.45
CA ARG A 522 -25.55 -54.44 13.73
C ARG A 522 -25.58 -53.96 12.27
N VAL A 523 -25.14 -52.75 12.02
CA VAL A 523 -25.22 -52.11 10.66
C VAL A 523 -23.92 -52.38 9.86
N HIS A 524 -22.79 -52.40 10.54
CA HIS A 524 -21.46 -52.51 9.91
C HIS A 524 -20.57 -53.56 10.60
N PRO A 525 -20.97 -54.82 10.66
CA PRO A 525 -20.23 -55.87 11.36
C PRO A 525 -18.83 -56.09 10.79
N GLU A 526 -18.62 -55.76 9.54
CA GLU A 526 -17.37 -55.90 8.82
C GLU A 526 -16.33 -54.78 9.10
N VAL A 527 -16.73 -53.67 9.73
CA VAL A 527 -15.84 -52.53 10.02
C VAL A 527 -15.59 -52.44 11.52
N ARG A 528 -14.34 -52.67 11.91
CA ARG A 528 -13.93 -52.53 13.32
C ARG A 528 -14.14 -51.09 13.80
N ILE A 529 -14.72 -50.95 15.00
CA ILE A 529 -14.88 -49.67 15.66
C ILE A 529 -13.96 -49.56 16.88
N ALA A 530 -13.20 -48.48 16.94
CA ALA A 530 -12.45 -48.08 18.12
C ALA A 530 -13.26 -46.97 18.84
N ASN A 531 -13.69 -47.25 20.04
CA ASN A 531 -14.39 -46.30 20.83
C ASN A 531 -13.47 -45.64 21.85
N LEU A 532 -13.43 -44.28 21.84
CA LEU A 532 -12.57 -43.49 22.71
C LEU A 532 -13.47 -42.75 23.74
N PHE A 533 -13.32 -43.10 25.00
CA PHE A 533 -14.05 -42.42 26.06
C PHE A 533 -13.36 -41.10 26.47
N SER A 534 -14.10 -40.00 26.47
CA SER A 534 -13.63 -38.67 26.83
C SER A 534 -14.49 -38.04 27.94
N PRO A 535 -14.17 -38.23 29.21
CA PRO A 535 -14.95 -37.69 30.33
C PRO A 535 -14.92 -36.18 30.42
N TYR A 536 -13.92 -35.54 29.82
CA TYR A 536 -13.75 -34.09 29.82
C TYR A 536 -14.33 -33.38 28.59
N ARG A 537 -15.15 -34.06 27.80
CA ARG A 537 -15.80 -33.56 26.58
C ARG A 537 -14.82 -33.04 25.50
N SER A 538 -13.53 -33.40 25.59
CA SER A 538 -12.56 -33.14 24.53
C SER A 538 -12.69 -34.20 23.44
N ILE A 539 -13.03 -33.79 22.22
CA ILE A 539 -13.09 -34.69 21.07
C ILE A 539 -11.70 -34.90 20.47
N SER A 540 -10.92 -33.84 20.40
CA SER A 540 -9.67 -33.86 19.65
C SER A 540 -8.51 -34.55 20.35
N ASP A 541 -8.38 -34.48 21.69
CA ASP A 541 -7.20 -35.00 22.38
C ASP A 541 -7.15 -36.53 22.42
N PRO A 542 -8.26 -37.28 22.73
CA PRO A 542 -8.28 -38.74 22.60
C PRO A 542 -8.04 -39.20 21.17
N LEU A 543 -8.62 -38.49 20.17
CA LEU A 543 -8.43 -38.79 18.76
C LEU A 543 -6.96 -38.67 18.35
N MET A 544 -6.30 -37.57 18.75
CA MET A 544 -4.89 -37.36 18.41
C MET A 544 -3.96 -38.43 19.02
N LYS A 545 -4.23 -38.86 20.26
CA LYS A 545 -3.48 -39.96 20.90
C LYS A 545 -3.71 -41.29 20.18
N PHE A 546 -4.96 -41.58 19.81
CA PHE A 546 -5.26 -42.81 19.06
C PHE A 546 -4.55 -42.83 17.71
N ILE A 547 -4.58 -41.69 16.99
CA ILE A 547 -3.89 -41.57 15.69
C ILE A 547 -2.38 -41.71 15.84
N ASP A 548 -1.75 -41.24 16.93
CA ASP A 548 -0.33 -41.47 17.19
C ASP A 548 0.01 -42.95 17.35
N THR A 549 -0.81 -43.68 18.12
CA THR A 549 -0.65 -45.11 18.28
C THR A 549 -0.89 -45.87 16.97
N ALA A 550 -1.93 -45.48 16.23
CA ALA A 550 -2.23 -46.08 14.93
C ALA A 550 -1.12 -45.80 13.90
N LYS A 551 -0.53 -44.60 13.93
CA LYS A 551 0.60 -44.26 13.06
C LYS A 551 1.84 -45.11 13.36
N GLN A 552 2.18 -45.28 14.64
CA GLN A 552 3.28 -46.17 15.03
C GLN A 552 3.09 -47.59 14.52
N LYS A 553 1.86 -48.12 14.62
CA LYS A 553 1.56 -49.46 14.10
C LYS A 553 1.59 -49.51 12.58
N ALA A 554 1.05 -48.52 11.90
CA ALA A 554 1.09 -48.44 10.44
C ALA A 554 2.54 -48.39 9.93
N ASP A 555 3.42 -47.63 10.61
CA ASP A 555 4.84 -47.56 10.27
C ASP A 555 5.54 -48.91 10.45
N GLN A 556 5.25 -49.64 11.53
CA GLN A 556 5.81 -50.99 11.77
C GLN A 556 5.39 -52.00 10.69
N ASP A 557 4.14 -51.88 10.22
CA ASP A 557 3.57 -52.77 9.20
C ASP A 557 3.86 -52.28 7.76
N ASN A 558 4.52 -51.14 7.61
CA ASN A 558 4.80 -50.44 6.34
C ASN A 558 3.53 -50.01 5.56
N TYR A 559 2.53 -49.49 6.29
CA TYR A 559 1.28 -48.94 5.72
C TYR A 559 1.27 -47.40 5.78
N SER A 560 0.71 -46.78 4.74
CA SER A 560 0.33 -45.38 4.80
C SER A 560 -0.89 -45.19 5.70
N LEU A 561 -0.90 -44.17 6.57
CA LEU A 561 -2.07 -43.87 7.41
C LEU A 561 -2.88 -42.69 6.85
N THR A 562 -4.13 -42.95 6.53
CA THR A 562 -5.10 -41.93 6.10
C THR A 562 -6.20 -41.73 7.13
N VAL A 563 -6.44 -40.50 7.56
CA VAL A 563 -7.59 -40.15 8.39
C VAL A 563 -8.66 -39.51 7.52
N LEU A 564 -9.81 -40.18 7.40
CA LEU A 564 -10.95 -39.74 6.62
C LEU A 564 -11.98 -39.08 7.53
N ILE A 565 -12.33 -37.83 7.20
CA ILE A 565 -13.30 -37.03 7.95
C ILE A 565 -14.57 -36.88 7.09
N PRO A 566 -15.68 -37.55 7.46
CA PRO A 566 -16.99 -37.30 6.84
C PRO A 566 -17.47 -35.90 7.18
N GLN A 567 -17.91 -35.14 6.16
CA GLN A 567 -18.37 -33.77 6.33
C GLN A 567 -19.60 -33.53 5.44
N PHE A 568 -20.70 -33.05 6.01
CA PHE A 568 -21.81 -32.55 5.21
C PHE A 568 -21.58 -31.09 4.82
N ILE A 569 -22.04 -30.75 3.62
CA ILE A 569 -21.92 -29.40 3.06
C ILE A 569 -23.32 -28.85 2.84
N PRO A 570 -23.74 -27.79 3.54
CA PRO A 570 -25.02 -27.16 3.34
C PRO A 570 -25.06 -26.40 2.02
N ARG A 571 -26.27 -26.24 1.45
CA ARG A 571 -26.47 -25.62 0.13
C ARG A 571 -26.02 -24.16 0.09
N LYS A 572 -26.24 -23.38 1.17
CA LYS A 572 -25.85 -21.96 1.24
C LYS A 572 -24.66 -21.79 2.17
N GLY A 573 -23.62 -21.08 1.72
CA GLY A 573 -22.36 -20.92 2.45
C GLY A 573 -22.52 -20.31 3.87
N TRP A 574 -23.49 -19.41 4.09
CA TRP A 574 -23.76 -18.83 5.40
C TRP A 574 -24.32 -19.85 6.42
N GLN A 575 -24.98 -20.93 5.96
CA GLN A 575 -25.50 -21.98 6.84
C GLN A 575 -24.40 -22.73 7.56
N ASN A 576 -23.14 -22.69 7.05
CA ASN A 576 -21.99 -23.25 7.76
C ASN A 576 -21.76 -22.60 9.14
N LEU A 577 -22.20 -21.35 9.35
CA LEU A 577 -22.11 -20.69 10.66
C LEU A 577 -23.06 -21.27 11.70
N LEU A 578 -24.12 -21.96 11.26
CA LEU A 578 -25.11 -22.58 12.14
C LEU A 578 -24.68 -23.96 12.65
N HIS A 579 -23.62 -24.53 12.09
CA HIS A 579 -23.14 -25.87 12.39
C HIS A 579 -21.84 -25.87 13.16
N ASN A 580 -21.64 -26.90 13.97
CA ASN A 580 -20.42 -27.08 14.74
C ASN A 580 -19.24 -27.37 13.80
N GLN A 581 -18.18 -26.57 13.90
CA GLN A 581 -16.99 -26.66 13.06
C GLN A 581 -15.98 -27.73 13.53
N THR A 582 -16.45 -28.82 14.16
CA THR A 582 -15.60 -29.91 14.71
C THR A 582 -14.72 -30.55 13.64
N SER A 583 -15.22 -30.75 12.42
CA SER A 583 -14.45 -31.28 11.29
C SER A 583 -13.27 -30.37 10.91
N LEU A 584 -13.46 -29.05 10.93
CA LEU A 584 -12.40 -28.07 10.67
C LEU A 584 -11.32 -28.11 11.77
N LEU A 585 -11.73 -28.19 13.04
CA LEU A 585 -10.81 -28.26 14.17
C LEU A 585 -9.98 -29.58 14.14
N ILE A 586 -10.61 -30.71 13.88
CA ILE A 586 -9.92 -32.01 13.73
C ILE A 586 -8.93 -31.95 12.56
N ARG A 587 -9.37 -31.47 11.40
CA ARG A 587 -8.51 -31.32 10.21
C ARG A 587 -7.31 -30.44 10.49
N THR A 588 -7.49 -29.28 11.12
CA THR A 588 -6.38 -28.36 11.43
C THR A 588 -5.35 -29.00 12.36
N ARG A 589 -5.78 -29.74 13.37
CA ARG A 589 -4.87 -30.47 14.28
C ARG A 589 -4.14 -31.63 13.59
N LEU A 590 -4.83 -32.37 12.71
CA LEU A 590 -4.25 -33.46 11.94
C LEU A 590 -3.19 -32.98 10.96
N LEU A 591 -3.39 -31.84 10.30
CA LEU A 591 -2.41 -31.24 9.39
C LEU A 591 -1.09 -30.84 10.08
N MET A 592 -1.08 -30.73 11.41
CA MET A 592 0.14 -30.50 12.19
C MET A 592 0.92 -31.79 12.48
N LYS A 593 0.32 -32.96 12.22
CA LYS A 593 1.00 -34.25 12.39
C LYS A 593 1.79 -34.61 11.12
N ARG A 594 2.97 -35.19 11.33
CA ARG A 594 3.82 -35.63 10.22
C ARG A 594 3.33 -36.96 9.69
N ASP A 595 3.44 -37.16 8.41
CA ASP A 595 3.24 -38.47 7.72
C ASP A 595 1.86 -39.10 7.93
N VAL A 596 0.83 -38.28 8.18
CA VAL A 596 -0.58 -38.67 8.23
C VAL A 596 -1.30 -37.98 7.08
N VAL A 597 -1.92 -38.78 6.21
CA VAL A 597 -2.75 -38.25 5.12
C VAL A 597 -4.12 -37.86 5.71
N VAL A 598 -4.60 -36.66 5.41
CA VAL A 598 -5.91 -36.17 5.85
C VAL A 598 -6.82 -36.00 4.65
N SER A 599 -7.88 -36.79 4.60
CA SER A 599 -8.89 -36.76 3.55
C SER A 599 -10.26 -36.32 4.11
N THR A 600 -11.06 -35.68 3.27
CA THR A 600 -12.42 -35.27 3.64
C THR A 600 -13.41 -35.83 2.62
N TYR A 601 -14.45 -36.53 3.10
CA TYR A 601 -15.55 -36.98 2.24
C TYR A 601 -16.71 -35.99 2.32
N PRO A 602 -16.99 -35.22 1.23
CA PRO A 602 -18.06 -34.24 1.23
C PRO A 602 -19.41 -34.88 0.91
N TYR A 603 -20.42 -34.61 1.72
CA TYR A 603 -21.82 -34.98 1.45
C TYR A 603 -22.65 -33.72 1.31
N HIS A 604 -23.17 -33.45 0.11
CA HIS A 604 -23.96 -32.28 -0.17
C HIS A 604 -25.41 -32.47 0.24
N LEU A 605 -25.92 -31.59 1.09
CA LEU A 605 -27.34 -31.57 1.47
C LEU A 605 -28.17 -31.09 0.26
N LYS A 606 -29.32 -31.78 0.04
CA LYS A 606 -30.19 -31.49 -1.12
C LYS A 606 -31.06 -30.25 -0.92
N GLU A 607 -31.31 -29.83 0.35
CA GLU A 607 -32.14 -28.66 0.71
C GLU A 607 -31.36 -27.59 1.47
#